data_987e5bec643bd11a4b4a14e4757ef059
#
_entry.id   987e5bec643bd11a4b4a14e4757ef059
#
_cell.length_a   1.000
_cell.length_b   1.000
_cell.length_c   1.000
_cell.angle_alpha   90.00
_cell.angle_beta   90.00
_cell.angle_gamma   90.00
#
_symmetry.space_group_name_H-M   'P 1'
#
loop_
_entity.id
_entity.type
_entity.pdbx_description
1 polymer ?
#
loop_
_entity_poly.entity_id
_entity_poly.type
_entity_poly.pdbx_seq_one_letter_code
_entity_poly.pdbx_strand_id
1 'polypeptide(L)'
;MPAPSPPAFETLSLHAGQHPDPATGARAVPLYQTTSFVFQDADHAAALFNLEQPGHIYSRISNPTVAVLEERLAALEGGVGAVATASGMAAMHLAIATLAGAGDHIVASASLYGGTVNLLATTLPRFGITPSFVKPRDLDGFRAAIRPETRLVIGEVLGNPGLEVLDIPALADIAHAARVPLLIDSTFATPFLSQPIALGADIVMHSLTKWIGGHGIAIGGALIDGGRFDWDASGRFPTLTQPYPGYHGLIFSEQYGPAAFVMRARTEGLRDFGACLSPTNAFYLLQGLETLPLRMERHVQNTDAVLAFLSANKAVSWVTHPRLPTHPDHELARRLLPKGAGAIVSFGIKGGRPAGRKFIQSVRLASHLANVGDAKTLVIHPASTTHQQMSAEQLAAAGLGEDLIRLSVGIEAADDIMADLAQALRASQKV
;
A
#
# COMPACT_ATOMS: atom_id res chain seq x y z
N MET A 1 -23.04 31.51 -3.56
CA MET A 1 -21.72 31.44 -2.91
C MET A 1 -20.93 30.35 -3.64
N PRO A 2 -19.65 30.50 -3.91
CA PRO A 2 -18.85 29.38 -4.42
C PRO A 2 -18.92 28.25 -3.40
N ALA A 3 -18.98 27.00 -3.88
CA ALA A 3 -18.95 25.84 -3.01
C ALA A 3 -17.71 25.93 -2.09
N PRO A 4 -17.83 25.61 -0.79
CA PRO A 4 -16.68 25.63 0.11
C PRO A 4 -15.60 24.70 -0.45
N SER A 5 -14.34 25.14 -0.41
CA SER A 5 -13.21 24.29 -0.78
C SER A 5 -13.20 23.02 0.09
N PRO A 6 -12.83 21.87 -0.47
CA PRO A 6 -12.75 20.62 0.33
C PRO A 6 -11.80 20.83 1.53
N PRO A 7 -12.07 20.18 2.67
CA PRO A 7 -11.19 20.27 3.83
C PRO A 7 -9.76 19.84 3.50
N ALA A 8 -8.78 20.41 4.19
CA ALA A 8 -7.37 20.02 4.08
C ALA A 8 -7.15 18.57 4.54
N PHE A 9 -6.05 17.97 4.11
CA PHE A 9 -5.70 16.57 4.39
C PHE A 9 -5.71 16.26 5.89
N GLU A 10 -5.16 17.15 6.71
CA GLU A 10 -5.09 17.02 8.17
C GLU A 10 -6.48 17.00 8.80
N THR A 11 -7.41 17.80 8.28
CA THR A 11 -8.82 17.80 8.70
C THR A 11 -9.52 16.52 8.26
N LEU A 12 -9.29 16.06 7.04
CA LEU A 12 -9.86 14.80 6.54
C LEU A 12 -9.38 13.59 7.35
N SER A 13 -8.10 13.56 7.75
CA SER A 13 -7.55 12.47 8.56
C SER A 13 -8.22 12.33 9.94
N LEU A 14 -8.83 13.40 10.44
CA LEU A 14 -9.55 13.41 11.73
C LEU A 14 -11.06 13.21 11.59
N HIS A 15 -11.66 13.71 10.50
CA HIS A 15 -13.12 13.89 10.46
C HIS A 15 -13.82 13.10 9.33
N ALA A 16 -13.13 12.73 8.25
CA ALA A 16 -13.80 12.07 7.14
C ALA A 16 -14.42 10.73 7.58
N GLY A 17 -15.64 10.47 7.11
CA GLY A 17 -16.40 9.26 7.42
C GLY A 17 -16.92 9.15 8.84
N GLN A 18 -16.69 10.16 9.71
CA GLN A 18 -17.08 10.09 11.11
C GLN A 18 -18.10 11.17 11.47
N HIS A 19 -19.22 10.71 12.07
CA HIS A 19 -20.22 11.54 12.73
C HIS A 19 -20.36 11.09 14.21
N PRO A 20 -20.79 11.97 15.13
CA PRO A 20 -21.17 11.54 16.47
C PRO A 20 -22.23 10.42 16.39
N ASP A 21 -22.09 9.40 17.23
CA ASP A 21 -23.02 8.27 17.24
C ASP A 21 -24.46 8.76 17.50
N PRO A 22 -25.42 8.47 16.62
CA PRO A 22 -26.76 9.05 16.73
C PRO A 22 -27.56 8.53 17.92
N ALA A 23 -27.20 7.36 18.48
CA ALA A 23 -27.90 6.77 19.62
C ALA A 23 -27.39 7.28 20.97
N THR A 24 -26.07 7.53 21.06
CA THR A 24 -25.42 7.85 22.35
C THR A 24 -24.75 9.22 22.36
N GLY A 25 -24.55 9.85 21.21
CA GLY A 25 -23.76 11.08 21.06
C GLY A 25 -22.25 10.85 21.24
N ALA A 26 -21.76 9.61 21.23
CA ALA A 26 -20.34 9.31 21.38
C ALA A 26 -19.51 10.02 20.32
N ARG A 27 -18.48 10.76 20.78
CA ARG A 27 -17.58 11.53 19.88
C ARG A 27 -16.56 10.63 19.18
N ALA A 28 -16.02 9.65 19.89
CA ALA A 28 -15.11 8.66 19.31
C ALA A 28 -15.90 7.65 18.46
N VAL A 29 -15.23 7.04 17.48
CA VAL A 29 -15.84 5.97 16.66
C VAL A 29 -16.17 4.79 17.58
N PRO A 30 -17.46 4.37 17.69
CA PRO A 30 -17.80 3.18 18.47
C PRO A 30 -17.21 1.91 17.89
N LEU A 31 -16.81 0.98 18.76
CA LEU A 31 -16.34 -0.33 18.36
C LEU A 31 -17.53 -1.31 18.29
N TYR A 32 -18.00 -1.59 17.07
CA TYR A 32 -19.08 -2.56 16.84
C TYR A 32 -18.53 -3.99 16.71
N GLN A 33 -18.25 -4.60 17.85
CA GLN A 33 -17.74 -5.97 17.94
C GLN A 33 -18.89 -6.97 17.87
N THR A 34 -19.47 -7.15 16.69
CA THR A 34 -20.57 -8.07 16.41
C THR A 34 -20.36 -8.81 15.09
N THR A 35 -20.95 -10.00 14.94
CA THR A 35 -20.94 -10.75 13.67
C THR A 35 -22.07 -10.33 12.75
N SER A 36 -23.26 -10.00 13.28
CA SER A 36 -24.50 -9.80 12.52
C SER A 36 -25.34 -8.66 13.10
N PHE A 37 -26.24 -8.16 12.28
CA PHE A 37 -27.13 -7.06 12.59
C PHE A 37 -28.59 -7.49 12.43
N VAL A 38 -29.48 -6.98 13.31
CA VAL A 38 -30.91 -7.33 13.31
C VAL A 38 -31.64 -6.53 12.23
N PHE A 39 -32.46 -7.20 11.46
CA PHE A 39 -33.34 -6.57 10.48
C PHE A 39 -34.60 -6.00 11.14
N GLN A 40 -35.21 -5.01 10.52
CA GLN A 40 -36.49 -4.45 10.97
C GLN A 40 -37.63 -5.44 10.71
N ASP A 41 -37.66 -6.03 9.50
CA ASP A 41 -38.63 -6.99 9.02
C ASP A 41 -38.05 -7.81 7.84
N ALA A 42 -38.86 -8.67 7.22
CA ALA A 42 -38.47 -9.49 6.09
C ALA A 42 -38.20 -8.67 4.80
N ASP A 43 -38.94 -7.60 4.58
CA ASP A 43 -38.79 -6.75 3.39
C ASP A 43 -37.49 -5.94 3.48
N HIS A 44 -37.18 -5.40 4.68
CA HIS A 44 -35.88 -4.77 4.94
C HIS A 44 -34.73 -5.74 4.71
N ALA A 45 -34.82 -6.97 5.20
CA ALA A 45 -33.83 -7.98 4.97
C ALA A 45 -33.62 -8.26 3.47
N ALA A 46 -34.71 -8.45 2.71
CA ALA A 46 -34.67 -8.69 1.27
C ALA A 46 -34.01 -7.53 0.52
N ALA A 47 -34.38 -6.29 0.82
CA ALA A 47 -33.79 -5.10 0.19
C ALA A 47 -32.27 -4.96 0.44
N LEU A 48 -31.79 -5.32 1.64
CA LEU A 48 -30.36 -5.34 1.95
C LEU A 48 -29.61 -6.43 1.16
N PHE A 49 -30.17 -7.65 1.09
CA PHE A 49 -29.57 -8.76 0.34
C PHE A 49 -29.57 -8.52 -1.17
N ASN A 50 -30.56 -7.83 -1.69
CA ASN A 50 -30.67 -7.44 -3.10
C ASN A 50 -29.82 -6.21 -3.46
N LEU A 51 -29.13 -5.58 -2.48
CA LEU A 51 -28.37 -4.34 -2.64
C LEU A 51 -29.24 -3.14 -3.08
N GLU A 52 -30.53 -3.15 -2.77
CA GLU A 52 -31.50 -2.10 -3.09
C GLU A 52 -31.42 -0.91 -2.11
N GLN A 53 -30.91 -1.16 -0.90
CA GLN A 53 -30.62 -0.12 0.09
C GLN A 53 -29.30 -0.38 0.83
N PRO A 54 -28.61 0.68 1.31
CA PRO A 54 -27.40 0.53 2.11
C PRO A 54 -27.73 0.03 3.52
N GLY A 55 -26.80 -0.75 4.12
CA GLY A 55 -26.92 -1.20 5.50
C GLY A 55 -25.91 -2.29 5.84
N HIS A 56 -26.00 -2.76 7.08
CA HIS A 56 -25.13 -3.82 7.57
C HIS A 56 -25.92 -5.11 7.79
N ILE A 57 -25.39 -6.22 7.28
CA ILE A 57 -25.97 -7.56 7.42
C ILE A 57 -25.08 -8.41 8.31
N TYR A 58 -23.81 -8.46 7.96
CA TYR A 58 -22.80 -9.32 8.56
C TYR A 58 -21.42 -8.68 8.47
N SER A 59 -20.65 -8.71 9.57
CA SER A 59 -19.39 -7.96 9.68
C SER A 59 -18.29 -8.40 8.71
N ARG A 60 -18.40 -9.57 8.08
CA ARG A 60 -17.50 -9.97 6.99
C ARG A 60 -17.67 -9.10 5.75
N ILE A 61 -18.88 -8.60 5.48
CA ILE A 61 -19.19 -7.79 4.30
C ILE A 61 -19.06 -6.30 4.62
N SER A 62 -19.64 -5.87 5.74
CA SER A 62 -19.59 -4.48 6.21
C SER A 62 -19.80 -4.40 7.72
N ASN A 63 -19.15 -3.41 8.35
CA ASN A 63 -19.26 -3.15 9.79
C ASN A 63 -19.13 -1.65 10.02
N PRO A 64 -19.91 -1.00 10.91
CA PRO A 64 -19.88 0.44 11.08
C PRO A 64 -18.50 1.00 11.45
N THR A 65 -17.73 0.33 12.31
CA THR A 65 -16.37 0.75 12.65
C THR A 65 -15.42 0.67 11.44
N VAL A 66 -15.53 -0.40 10.66
CA VAL A 66 -14.73 -0.60 9.43
C VAL A 66 -15.12 0.42 8.37
N ALA A 67 -16.41 0.74 8.23
CA ALA A 67 -16.91 1.72 7.26
C ALA A 67 -16.29 3.11 7.47
N VAL A 68 -16.14 3.57 8.72
CA VAL A 68 -15.46 4.85 9.01
C VAL A 68 -14.01 4.85 8.51
N LEU A 69 -13.29 3.74 8.68
CA LEU A 69 -11.93 3.61 8.15
C LEU A 69 -11.90 3.66 6.63
N GLU A 70 -12.80 2.95 5.98
CA GLU A 70 -12.93 2.90 4.51
C GLU A 70 -13.27 4.27 3.92
N GLU A 71 -14.26 4.96 4.46
CA GLU A 71 -14.65 6.31 4.02
C GLU A 71 -13.52 7.32 4.22
N ARG A 72 -12.79 7.24 5.35
CA ARG A 72 -11.65 8.12 5.62
C ARG A 72 -10.51 7.87 4.65
N LEU A 73 -10.17 6.62 4.36
CA LEU A 73 -9.14 6.27 3.38
C LEU A 73 -9.52 6.73 1.96
N ALA A 74 -10.77 6.53 1.56
CA ALA A 74 -11.28 7.01 0.28
C ALA A 74 -11.16 8.54 0.17
N ALA A 75 -11.55 9.28 1.21
CA ALA A 75 -11.43 10.74 1.24
C ALA A 75 -9.97 11.22 1.17
N LEU A 76 -9.04 10.55 1.87
CA LEU A 76 -7.62 10.91 1.88
C LEU A 76 -6.91 10.64 0.55
N GLU A 77 -7.32 9.60 -0.18
CA GLU A 77 -6.80 9.29 -1.53
C GLU A 77 -7.53 10.05 -2.65
N GLY A 78 -8.70 10.64 -2.37
CA GLY A 78 -9.56 11.25 -3.37
C GLY A 78 -10.30 10.24 -4.23
N GLY A 79 -10.60 9.06 -3.67
CA GLY A 79 -11.36 7.98 -4.29
C GLY A 79 -12.87 8.07 -4.02
N VAL A 80 -13.64 7.25 -4.74
CA VAL A 80 -15.12 7.16 -4.61
C VAL A 80 -15.56 6.16 -3.56
N GLY A 81 -14.66 5.27 -3.10
CA GLY A 81 -14.94 4.28 -2.08
C GLY A 81 -13.73 3.41 -1.78
N ALA A 82 -13.79 2.66 -0.67
CA ALA A 82 -12.74 1.75 -0.28
C ALA A 82 -13.30 0.44 0.29
N VAL A 83 -12.47 -0.62 0.26
CA VAL A 83 -12.71 -1.91 0.93
C VAL A 83 -11.51 -2.23 1.80
N ALA A 84 -11.75 -2.38 3.10
CA ALA A 84 -10.73 -2.80 4.05
C ALA A 84 -10.66 -4.34 4.14
N THR A 85 -9.44 -4.86 4.23
CA THR A 85 -9.14 -6.30 4.25
C THR A 85 -8.22 -6.67 5.41
N ALA A 86 -8.13 -7.98 5.69
CA ALA A 86 -7.33 -8.52 6.79
C ALA A 86 -5.82 -8.24 6.68
N SER A 87 -5.31 -7.90 5.50
CA SER A 87 -3.89 -7.57 5.26
C SER A 87 -3.70 -6.89 3.90
N GLY A 88 -2.55 -6.24 3.68
CA GLY A 88 -2.19 -5.71 2.36
C GLY A 88 -2.16 -6.78 1.28
N MET A 89 -1.67 -7.99 1.58
CA MET A 89 -1.71 -9.11 0.62
C MET A 89 -3.13 -9.56 0.29
N ALA A 90 -4.05 -9.51 1.26
CA ALA A 90 -5.47 -9.77 1.01
C ALA A 90 -6.08 -8.71 0.09
N ALA A 91 -5.70 -7.42 0.25
CA ALA A 91 -6.12 -6.35 -0.64
C ALA A 91 -5.59 -6.57 -2.08
N MET A 92 -4.30 -6.87 -2.23
CA MET A 92 -3.70 -7.15 -3.54
C MET A 92 -4.38 -8.35 -4.23
N HIS A 93 -4.58 -9.46 -3.51
CA HIS A 93 -5.28 -10.62 -4.04
C HIS A 93 -6.72 -10.30 -4.42
N LEU A 94 -7.45 -9.55 -3.58
CA LEU A 94 -8.82 -9.14 -3.84
C LEU A 94 -8.95 -8.30 -5.11
N ALA A 95 -8.04 -7.32 -5.31
CA ALA A 95 -8.03 -6.50 -6.53
C ALA A 95 -7.86 -7.37 -7.78
N ILE A 96 -6.88 -8.27 -7.74
CA ILE A 96 -6.58 -9.18 -8.86
C ILE A 96 -7.77 -10.09 -9.14
N ALA A 97 -8.32 -10.76 -8.11
CA ALA A 97 -9.42 -11.71 -8.28
C ALA A 97 -10.75 -11.04 -8.69
N THR A 98 -10.91 -9.74 -8.43
CA THR A 98 -12.06 -8.97 -8.93
C THR A 98 -11.98 -8.72 -10.44
N LEU A 99 -10.76 -8.56 -10.99
CA LEU A 99 -10.53 -8.11 -12.37
C LEU A 99 -10.03 -9.21 -13.31
N ALA A 100 -9.34 -10.23 -12.78
CA ALA A 100 -8.64 -11.25 -13.57
C ALA A 100 -9.04 -12.66 -13.14
N GLY A 101 -9.05 -13.58 -14.10
CA GLY A 101 -9.33 -15.00 -13.94
C GLY A 101 -8.40 -15.87 -14.77
N ALA A 102 -8.75 -17.15 -14.90
CA ALA A 102 -7.96 -18.10 -15.71
C ALA A 102 -7.85 -17.67 -17.17
N GLY A 103 -6.65 -17.65 -17.70
CA GLY A 103 -6.32 -17.19 -19.05
C GLY A 103 -5.91 -15.71 -19.11
N ASP A 104 -6.10 -14.95 -18.05
CA ASP A 104 -5.78 -13.53 -18.00
C ASP A 104 -4.29 -13.26 -17.67
N HIS A 105 -3.89 -12.03 -17.95
CA HIS A 105 -2.52 -11.57 -17.84
C HIS A 105 -2.43 -10.27 -17.02
N ILE A 106 -1.31 -10.11 -16.31
CA ILE A 106 -0.97 -8.94 -15.52
C ILE A 106 0.39 -8.43 -15.95
N VAL A 107 0.52 -7.12 -16.19
CA VAL A 107 1.83 -6.46 -16.33
C VAL A 107 2.19 -5.82 -14.98
N ALA A 108 3.37 -6.12 -14.49
CA ALA A 108 3.79 -5.67 -13.17
C ALA A 108 5.19 -5.05 -13.19
N SER A 109 5.41 -4.02 -12.38
CA SER A 109 6.76 -3.53 -12.12
C SER A 109 7.62 -4.65 -11.51
N ALA A 110 8.89 -4.73 -11.89
CA ALA A 110 9.83 -5.68 -11.28
C ALA A 110 10.27 -5.26 -9.86
N SER A 111 10.05 -4.00 -9.49
CA SER A 111 10.40 -3.46 -8.16
C SER A 111 9.15 -3.39 -7.29
N LEU A 112 8.67 -4.55 -6.84
CA LEU A 112 7.52 -4.69 -5.95
C LEU A 112 7.94 -5.35 -4.63
N TYR A 113 7.08 -5.24 -3.64
CA TYR A 113 7.17 -6.04 -2.42
C TYR A 113 7.31 -7.53 -2.73
N GLY A 114 8.28 -8.21 -2.09
CA GLY A 114 8.60 -9.61 -2.38
C GLY A 114 7.40 -10.58 -2.27
N GLY A 115 6.45 -10.29 -1.36
CA GLY A 115 5.20 -11.05 -1.26
C GLY A 115 4.32 -10.90 -2.50
N THR A 116 4.24 -9.70 -3.08
CA THR A 116 3.50 -9.44 -4.33
C THR A 116 4.18 -10.13 -5.51
N VAL A 117 5.52 -10.06 -5.59
CA VAL A 117 6.28 -10.79 -6.62
C VAL A 117 6.01 -12.28 -6.54
N ASN A 118 6.06 -12.87 -5.35
CA ASN A 118 5.77 -14.31 -5.16
C ASN A 118 4.32 -14.67 -5.48
N LEU A 119 3.36 -13.82 -5.10
CA LEU A 119 1.95 -14.00 -5.46
C LEU A 119 1.80 -14.08 -6.98
N LEU A 120 2.35 -13.11 -7.70
CA LEU A 120 2.26 -13.02 -9.16
C LEU A 120 3.03 -14.14 -9.87
N ALA A 121 4.29 -14.39 -9.48
CA ALA A 121 5.17 -15.31 -10.19
C ALA A 121 4.92 -16.79 -9.89
N THR A 122 4.41 -17.11 -8.69
CA THR A 122 4.34 -18.49 -8.21
C THR A 122 2.92 -18.95 -7.90
N THR A 123 2.14 -18.11 -7.21
CA THR A 123 0.82 -18.53 -6.71
C THR A 123 -0.25 -18.41 -7.80
N LEU A 124 -0.39 -17.27 -8.44
CA LEU A 124 -1.45 -17.00 -9.41
C LEU A 124 -1.34 -17.83 -10.71
N PRO A 125 -0.15 -18.22 -11.21
CA PRO A 125 -0.06 -19.15 -12.35
C PRO A 125 -0.77 -20.48 -12.12
N ARG A 126 -0.89 -20.93 -10.86
CA ARG A 126 -1.66 -22.15 -10.50
C ARG A 126 -3.16 -21.97 -10.73
N PHE A 127 -3.65 -20.72 -10.80
CA PHE A 127 -5.02 -20.35 -11.12
C PHE A 127 -5.18 -19.84 -12.55
N GLY A 128 -4.15 -20.02 -13.38
CA GLY A 128 -4.19 -19.65 -14.79
C GLY A 128 -3.96 -18.17 -15.10
N ILE A 129 -3.54 -17.36 -14.12
CA ILE A 129 -3.21 -15.94 -14.31
C ILE A 129 -1.69 -15.80 -14.46
N THR A 130 -1.23 -15.18 -15.55
CA THR A 130 0.20 -15.08 -15.87
C THR A 130 0.72 -13.64 -15.75
N PRO A 131 1.92 -13.41 -15.16
CA PRO A 131 2.52 -12.08 -15.08
C PRO A 131 3.58 -11.85 -16.17
N SER A 132 3.78 -10.57 -16.53
CA SER A 132 5.02 -10.07 -17.13
C SER A 132 5.61 -9.00 -16.25
N PHE A 133 6.90 -9.14 -15.90
CA PHE A 133 7.61 -8.16 -15.07
C PHE A 133 8.44 -7.22 -15.93
N VAL A 134 8.32 -5.91 -15.68
CA VAL A 134 8.99 -4.84 -16.42
C VAL A 134 9.78 -3.98 -15.45
N LYS A 135 10.99 -3.56 -15.81
CA LYS A 135 11.77 -2.63 -14.97
C LYS A 135 11.02 -1.32 -14.80
N PRO A 136 11.00 -0.70 -13.60
CA PRO A 136 10.13 0.46 -13.32
C PRO A 136 10.38 1.68 -14.23
N ARG A 137 11.60 1.85 -14.75
CA ARG A 137 11.95 2.95 -15.67
C ARG A 137 11.76 2.64 -17.14
N ASP A 138 11.38 1.41 -17.50
CA ASP A 138 11.24 0.94 -18.88
C ASP A 138 9.79 1.10 -19.36
N LEU A 139 9.39 2.34 -19.64
CA LEU A 139 8.03 2.65 -20.11
C LEU A 139 7.70 1.98 -21.45
N ASP A 140 8.68 1.81 -22.34
CA ASP A 140 8.49 1.09 -23.61
C ASP A 140 8.29 -0.40 -23.36
N GLY A 141 9.01 -0.96 -22.41
CA GLY A 141 8.79 -2.34 -21.94
C GLY A 141 7.37 -2.56 -21.39
N PHE A 142 6.81 -1.62 -20.61
CA PHE A 142 5.42 -1.69 -20.17
C PHE A 142 4.46 -1.69 -21.36
N ARG A 143 4.65 -0.81 -22.33
CA ARG A 143 3.82 -0.74 -23.55
C ARG A 143 3.88 -2.06 -24.34
N ALA A 144 5.07 -2.61 -24.51
CA ALA A 144 5.29 -3.86 -25.23
C ALA A 144 4.75 -5.09 -24.51
N ALA A 145 4.69 -5.07 -23.17
CA ALA A 145 4.21 -6.20 -22.38
C ALA A 145 2.67 -6.31 -22.35
N ILE A 146 1.94 -5.22 -22.63
CA ILE A 146 0.47 -5.24 -22.64
C ILE A 146 -0.02 -6.01 -23.88
N ARG A 147 -0.94 -6.95 -23.65
CA ARG A 147 -1.54 -7.82 -24.68
C ARG A 147 -3.07 -7.94 -24.49
N PRO A 148 -3.81 -8.57 -25.40
CA PRO A 148 -5.29 -8.65 -25.30
C PRO A 148 -5.80 -9.24 -23.98
N GLU A 149 -5.08 -10.20 -23.40
CA GLU A 149 -5.43 -10.85 -22.13
C GLU A 149 -5.06 -10.02 -20.90
N THR A 150 -4.35 -8.89 -21.06
CA THR A 150 -3.96 -8.04 -19.93
C THR A 150 -5.18 -7.41 -19.29
N ARG A 151 -5.32 -7.61 -17.97
CA ARG A 151 -6.42 -7.07 -17.15
C ARG A 151 -5.97 -6.00 -16.16
N LEU A 152 -4.67 -5.95 -15.83
CA LEU A 152 -4.18 -5.05 -14.81
C LEU A 152 -2.72 -4.69 -15.07
N VAL A 153 -2.37 -3.42 -14.83
CA VAL A 153 -1.00 -2.96 -14.66
C VAL A 153 -0.77 -2.67 -13.18
N ILE A 154 0.33 -3.17 -12.60
CA ILE A 154 0.63 -3.03 -11.16
C ILE A 154 1.98 -2.36 -10.97
N GLY A 155 2.04 -1.37 -10.07
CA GLY A 155 3.27 -0.72 -9.63
C GLY A 155 3.25 -0.34 -8.16
N GLU A 156 4.40 0.10 -7.64
CA GLU A 156 4.55 0.72 -6.32
C GLU A 156 5.07 2.14 -6.49
N VAL A 157 4.58 3.09 -5.67
CA VAL A 157 5.07 4.49 -5.68
C VAL A 157 6.58 4.54 -5.46
N LEU A 158 7.05 3.74 -4.49
CA LEU A 158 8.46 3.59 -4.12
C LEU A 158 8.79 2.09 -4.11
N GLY A 159 9.61 1.66 -5.04
CA GLY A 159 9.99 0.26 -5.20
C GLY A 159 10.74 -0.32 -3.99
N ASN A 160 10.62 -1.61 -3.78
CA ASN A 160 11.27 -2.32 -2.69
C ASN A 160 12.17 -3.45 -3.24
N PRO A 161 13.47 -3.47 -2.97
CA PRO A 161 14.23 -2.68 -1.98
C PRO A 161 14.95 -1.43 -2.54
N GLY A 162 14.96 -1.23 -3.86
CA GLY A 162 15.82 -0.25 -4.53
C GLY A 162 15.37 1.21 -4.41
N LEU A 163 14.15 1.45 -3.92
CA LEU A 163 13.53 2.76 -3.77
C LEU A 163 13.38 3.54 -5.10
N GLU A 164 13.26 2.82 -6.22
CA GLU A 164 12.92 3.43 -7.50
C GLU A 164 11.58 4.16 -7.40
N VAL A 165 11.52 5.37 -7.95
CA VAL A 165 10.25 6.13 -8.03
C VAL A 165 9.57 5.80 -9.35
N LEU A 166 8.32 5.35 -9.29
CA LEU A 166 7.54 5.05 -10.48
C LEU A 166 6.96 6.34 -11.09
N ASP A 167 7.12 6.53 -12.39
CA ASP A 167 6.43 7.61 -13.12
C ASP A 167 4.97 7.23 -13.36
N ILE A 168 4.15 7.42 -12.31
CA ILE A 168 2.73 7.04 -12.31
C ILE A 168 1.97 7.71 -13.44
N PRO A 169 2.08 9.04 -13.70
CA PRO A 169 1.40 9.67 -14.83
C PRO A 169 1.72 9.02 -16.17
N ALA A 170 3.01 8.79 -16.45
CA ALA A 170 3.42 8.18 -17.72
C ALA A 170 2.94 6.73 -17.85
N LEU A 171 2.92 5.97 -16.74
CA LEU A 171 2.43 4.59 -16.74
C LEU A 171 0.90 4.54 -16.87
N ALA A 172 0.18 5.49 -16.27
CA ALA A 172 -1.27 5.63 -16.42
C ALA A 172 -1.65 5.89 -17.88
N ASP A 173 -0.94 6.81 -18.56
CA ASP A 173 -1.17 7.08 -20.00
C ASP A 173 -0.98 5.81 -20.84
N ILE A 174 0.02 4.99 -20.54
CA ILE A 174 0.27 3.72 -21.25
C ILE A 174 -0.86 2.71 -20.99
N ALA A 175 -1.25 2.54 -19.73
CA ALA A 175 -2.30 1.60 -19.34
C ALA A 175 -3.65 2.00 -19.94
N HIS A 176 -4.02 3.28 -19.85
CA HIS A 176 -5.28 3.80 -20.36
C HIS A 176 -5.36 3.78 -21.89
N ALA A 177 -4.25 4.07 -22.61
CA ALA A 177 -4.20 3.91 -24.06
C ALA A 177 -4.51 2.47 -24.50
N ALA A 178 -4.19 1.48 -23.67
CA ALA A 178 -4.50 0.08 -23.88
C ALA A 178 -5.85 -0.35 -23.24
N ARG A 179 -6.59 0.57 -22.62
CA ARG A 179 -7.85 0.32 -21.89
C ARG A 179 -7.68 -0.72 -20.77
N VAL A 180 -6.60 -0.64 -20.03
CA VAL A 180 -6.27 -1.49 -18.86
C VAL A 180 -6.12 -0.58 -17.65
N PRO A 181 -6.72 -0.93 -16.49
CA PRO A 181 -6.59 -0.12 -15.29
C PRO A 181 -5.19 -0.24 -14.67
N LEU A 182 -4.79 0.83 -13.97
CA LEU A 182 -3.54 0.92 -13.22
C LEU A 182 -3.82 0.81 -11.71
N LEU A 183 -3.23 -0.20 -11.06
CA LEU A 183 -3.20 -0.36 -9.61
C LEU A 183 -1.83 0.06 -9.07
N ILE A 184 -1.83 0.92 -8.07
CA ILE A 184 -0.61 1.38 -7.39
C ILE A 184 -0.64 1.00 -5.90
N ASP A 185 0.38 0.27 -5.46
CA ASP A 185 0.68 0.10 -4.04
C ASP A 185 1.36 1.38 -3.52
N SER A 186 0.67 2.11 -2.64
CA SER A 186 1.16 3.36 -2.04
C SER A 186 1.54 3.19 -0.56
N THR A 187 1.84 1.96 -0.14
CA THR A 187 2.15 1.64 1.26
C THR A 187 3.29 2.47 1.83
N PHE A 188 4.37 2.70 1.05
CA PHE A 188 5.55 3.45 1.53
C PHE A 188 5.33 4.97 1.53
N ALA A 189 4.53 5.48 0.59
CA ALA A 189 4.24 6.90 0.49
C ALA A 189 3.11 7.33 1.43
N THR A 190 2.13 6.47 1.66
CA THR A 190 0.86 6.81 2.29
C THR A 190 0.10 7.90 1.51
N PRO A 191 -1.17 8.16 1.74
CA PRO A 191 -1.88 9.24 1.06
C PRO A 191 -1.34 10.64 1.42
N PHE A 192 -0.51 10.74 2.47
CA PHE A 192 0.10 12.01 2.87
C PHE A 192 1.24 12.46 1.95
N LEU A 193 2.13 11.55 1.52
CA LEU A 193 3.25 11.90 0.64
C LEU A 193 2.87 11.81 -0.85
N SER A 194 1.94 10.92 -1.21
CA SER A 194 1.48 10.75 -2.59
C SER A 194 0.02 10.31 -2.63
N GLN A 195 -0.74 10.88 -3.53
CA GLN A 195 -2.11 10.49 -3.87
C GLN A 195 -2.12 9.94 -5.31
N PRO A 196 -1.88 8.65 -5.53
CA PRO A 196 -1.76 8.06 -6.87
C PRO A 196 -2.99 8.27 -7.75
N ILE A 197 -4.21 8.35 -7.18
CA ILE A 197 -5.43 8.65 -7.93
C ILE A 197 -5.31 10.02 -8.64
N ALA A 198 -4.77 11.03 -7.95
CA ALA A 198 -4.54 12.34 -8.56
C ALA A 198 -3.47 12.32 -9.66
N LEU A 199 -2.61 11.29 -9.66
CA LEU A 199 -1.55 11.07 -10.65
C LEU A 199 -1.97 10.13 -11.79
N GLY A 200 -3.21 9.64 -11.80
CA GLY A 200 -3.77 8.81 -12.87
C GLY A 200 -3.98 7.34 -12.53
N ALA A 201 -3.68 6.88 -11.31
CA ALA A 201 -4.02 5.52 -10.91
C ALA A 201 -5.54 5.35 -10.79
N ASP A 202 -6.04 4.17 -11.17
CA ASP A 202 -7.45 3.82 -11.06
C ASP A 202 -7.78 3.17 -9.72
N ILE A 203 -6.84 2.39 -9.21
CA ILE A 203 -6.97 1.68 -7.94
C ILE A 203 -5.71 1.92 -7.10
N VAL A 204 -5.89 2.24 -5.83
CA VAL A 204 -4.79 2.34 -4.87
C VAL A 204 -4.90 1.23 -3.83
N MET A 205 -3.78 0.61 -3.52
CA MET A 205 -3.66 -0.38 -2.45
C MET A 205 -2.77 0.15 -1.33
N HIS A 206 -3.15 -0.14 -0.09
CA HIS A 206 -2.31 0.08 1.09
C HIS A 206 -2.23 -1.15 1.97
N SER A 207 -1.04 -1.48 2.44
CA SER A 207 -0.89 -2.24 3.67
C SER A 207 -1.04 -1.28 4.86
N LEU A 208 -2.22 -1.28 5.48
CA LEU A 208 -2.52 -0.44 6.65
C LEU A 208 -1.66 -0.79 7.86
N THR A 209 -1.05 -1.99 7.84
CA THR A 209 -0.10 -2.52 8.83
C THR A 209 1.11 -1.61 9.05
N LYS A 210 1.49 -0.83 8.01
CA LYS A 210 2.72 -0.04 7.96
C LYS A 210 2.48 1.37 8.52
N TRP A 211 2.91 2.42 7.85
CA TRP A 211 2.82 3.81 8.33
C TRP A 211 1.41 4.29 8.65
N ILE A 212 0.36 3.76 8.00
CA ILE A 212 -1.01 4.16 8.31
C ILE A 212 -1.36 3.75 9.75
N GLY A 213 -1.18 2.49 10.13
CA GLY A 213 -1.31 2.06 11.52
C GLY A 213 -0.18 2.60 12.41
N GLY A 214 1.06 2.54 11.95
CA GLY A 214 2.24 3.21 12.47
C GLY A 214 2.79 2.74 13.81
N HIS A 215 2.20 1.73 14.43
CA HIS A 215 2.54 1.31 15.79
C HIS A 215 2.86 -0.18 15.91
N GLY A 216 2.81 -0.94 14.81
CA GLY A 216 3.11 -2.38 14.79
C GLY A 216 2.11 -3.24 15.56
N ILE A 217 0.88 -2.77 15.82
CA ILE A 217 -0.11 -3.41 16.69
C ILE A 217 -1.25 -4.12 15.94
N ALA A 218 -1.51 -3.76 14.67
CA ALA A 218 -2.61 -4.31 13.90
C ALA A 218 -2.20 -4.59 12.46
N ILE A 219 -2.71 -5.69 11.92
CA ILE A 219 -2.56 -6.03 10.51
C ILE A 219 -3.84 -5.61 9.79
N GLY A 220 -3.69 -4.99 8.61
CA GLY A 220 -4.79 -4.60 7.76
C GLY A 220 -4.33 -4.25 6.35
N GLY A 221 -5.26 -4.19 5.42
CA GLY A 221 -5.09 -3.71 4.06
C GLY A 221 -6.29 -2.93 3.60
N ALA A 222 -6.16 -2.19 2.51
CA ALA A 222 -7.28 -1.53 1.86
C ALA A 222 -7.05 -1.42 0.35
N LEU A 223 -8.17 -1.44 -0.38
CA LEU A 223 -8.29 -1.01 -1.77
C LEU A 223 -9.11 0.27 -1.81
N ILE A 224 -8.67 1.25 -2.58
CA ILE A 224 -9.38 2.49 -2.83
C ILE A 224 -9.63 2.57 -4.34
N ASP A 225 -10.90 2.79 -4.70
CA ASP A 225 -11.35 2.95 -6.09
C ASP A 225 -11.32 4.44 -6.47
N GLY A 226 -10.60 4.77 -7.53
CA GLY A 226 -10.55 6.13 -8.08
C GLY A 226 -11.85 6.56 -8.78
N GLY A 227 -12.67 5.62 -9.20
CA GLY A 227 -13.96 5.86 -9.86
C GLY A 227 -13.86 6.51 -11.25
N ARG A 228 -12.71 6.43 -11.90
CA ARG A 228 -12.46 7.14 -13.19
C ARG A 228 -12.30 6.20 -14.37
N PHE A 229 -12.05 4.92 -14.14
CA PHE A 229 -11.86 3.96 -15.22
C PHE A 229 -13.19 3.60 -15.86
N ASP A 230 -13.23 3.71 -17.19
CA ASP A 230 -14.43 3.35 -17.97
C ASP A 230 -14.44 1.84 -18.25
N TRP A 231 -15.13 1.10 -17.40
CA TRP A 231 -15.23 -0.36 -17.47
C TRP A 231 -15.95 -0.83 -18.75
N ASP A 232 -16.99 -0.11 -19.18
CA ASP A 232 -17.79 -0.45 -20.36
C ASP A 232 -16.99 -0.18 -21.64
N ALA A 233 -16.37 0.99 -21.78
CA ALA A 233 -15.58 1.33 -22.95
C ALA A 233 -14.32 0.45 -23.07
N SER A 234 -13.79 -0.10 -21.97
CA SER A 234 -12.69 -1.04 -21.99
C SER A 234 -13.03 -2.33 -22.74
N GLY A 235 -14.24 -2.88 -22.52
CA GLY A 235 -14.70 -4.15 -23.09
C GLY A 235 -13.95 -5.39 -22.59
N ARG A 236 -13.11 -5.24 -21.55
CA ARG A 236 -12.24 -6.33 -21.01
C ARG A 236 -12.78 -6.95 -19.72
N PHE A 237 -13.83 -6.37 -19.10
CA PHE A 237 -14.28 -6.70 -17.76
C PHE A 237 -15.74 -7.17 -17.75
N PRO A 238 -16.07 -8.32 -18.36
CA PRO A 238 -17.43 -8.84 -18.36
C PRO A 238 -17.96 -9.08 -16.94
N THR A 239 -17.08 -9.31 -15.99
CA THR A 239 -17.41 -9.45 -14.56
C THR A 239 -18.02 -8.19 -13.94
N LEU A 240 -17.80 -7.02 -14.53
CA LEU A 240 -18.38 -5.73 -14.09
C LEU A 240 -19.50 -5.24 -15.01
N THR A 241 -19.44 -5.60 -16.30
CA THR A 241 -20.26 -5.01 -17.36
C THR A 241 -21.32 -5.96 -17.93
N GLN A 242 -21.42 -7.19 -17.40
CA GLN A 242 -22.45 -8.17 -17.79
C GLN A 242 -23.29 -8.61 -16.58
N PRO A 243 -24.49 -9.15 -16.81
CA PRO A 243 -25.37 -9.63 -15.75
C PRO A 243 -24.68 -10.65 -14.83
N TYR A 244 -24.65 -10.36 -13.55
CA TYR A 244 -24.06 -11.23 -12.54
C TYR A 244 -25.10 -12.19 -11.93
N PRO A 245 -24.94 -13.51 -12.12
CA PRO A 245 -25.95 -14.48 -11.66
C PRO A 245 -26.17 -14.49 -10.13
N GLY A 246 -25.11 -14.17 -9.36
CA GLY A 246 -25.17 -14.15 -7.89
C GLY A 246 -26.03 -13.03 -7.29
N TYR A 247 -26.44 -12.05 -8.08
CA TYR A 247 -27.35 -10.94 -7.71
C TYR A 247 -28.42 -10.71 -8.77
N HIS A 248 -29.12 -11.78 -9.15
CA HIS A 248 -30.30 -11.73 -10.03
C HIS A 248 -30.10 -10.98 -11.36
N GLY A 249 -28.87 -11.03 -11.91
CA GLY A 249 -28.55 -10.36 -13.17
C GLY A 249 -28.16 -8.89 -13.04
N LEU A 250 -27.79 -8.42 -11.84
CA LEU A 250 -27.26 -7.08 -11.62
C LEU A 250 -26.01 -6.86 -12.49
N ILE A 251 -25.89 -5.69 -13.13
CA ILE A 251 -24.73 -5.23 -13.86
C ILE A 251 -24.06 -4.13 -13.01
N PHE A 252 -22.83 -4.38 -12.51
CA PHE A 252 -22.17 -3.48 -11.56
C PHE A 252 -21.88 -2.10 -12.15
N SER A 253 -21.47 -2.02 -13.43
CA SER A 253 -21.18 -0.74 -14.11
C SER A 253 -22.44 0.12 -14.26
N GLU A 254 -23.60 -0.48 -14.56
CA GLU A 254 -24.86 0.23 -14.68
C GLU A 254 -25.41 0.67 -13.32
N GLN A 255 -25.38 -0.22 -12.32
CA GLN A 255 -25.98 0.04 -11.01
C GLN A 255 -25.15 1.01 -10.16
N TYR A 256 -23.83 0.92 -10.22
CA TYR A 256 -22.93 1.67 -9.32
C TYR A 256 -22.04 2.67 -10.05
N GLY A 257 -22.01 2.68 -11.38
CA GLY A 257 -21.22 3.63 -12.17
C GLY A 257 -19.75 3.68 -11.71
N PRO A 258 -19.28 4.85 -11.24
CA PRO A 258 -17.90 5.02 -10.78
C PRO A 258 -17.46 4.06 -9.66
N ALA A 259 -18.38 3.57 -8.84
CA ALA A 259 -18.10 2.67 -7.73
C ALA A 259 -18.22 1.17 -8.10
N ALA A 260 -18.35 0.83 -9.38
CA ALA A 260 -18.54 -0.55 -9.83
C ALA A 260 -17.49 -1.53 -9.32
N PHE A 261 -16.21 -1.14 -9.39
CA PHE A 261 -15.10 -1.99 -8.92
C PHE A 261 -15.17 -2.23 -7.41
N VAL A 262 -15.26 -1.16 -6.61
CA VAL A 262 -15.26 -1.29 -5.15
C VAL A 262 -16.50 -2.04 -4.64
N MET A 263 -17.65 -1.87 -5.30
CA MET A 263 -18.87 -2.60 -4.95
C MET A 263 -18.76 -4.07 -5.28
N ARG A 264 -18.22 -4.45 -6.43
CA ARG A 264 -17.96 -5.85 -6.75
C ARG A 264 -16.92 -6.46 -5.82
N ALA A 265 -15.81 -5.77 -5.58
CA ALA A 265 -14.77 -6.23 -4.65
C ALA A 265 -15.35 -6.53 -3.25
N ARG A 266 -16.33 -5.75 -2.78
CA ARG A 266 -17.02 -5.97 -1.52
C ARG A 266 -18.04 -7.11 -1.58
N THR A 267 -18.99 -7.02 -2.51
CA THR A 267 -20.20 -7.85 -2.50
C THR A 267 -19.98 -9.27 -3.01
N GLU A 268 -18.98 -9.49 -3.85
CA GLU A 268 -18.51 -10.82 -4.26
C GLU A 268 -17.17 -11.15 -3.60
N GLY A 269 -16.13 -10.38 -3.89
CA GLY A 269 -14.76 -10.74 -3.50
C GLY A 269 -14.58 -10.86 -2.00
N LEU A 270 -14.87 -9.81 -1.22
CA LEU A 270 -14.70 -9.86 0.23
C LEU A 270 -15.67 -10.87 0.88
N ARG A 271 -16.92 -10.91 0.40
CA ARG A 271 -17.93 -11.86 0.88
C ARG A 271 -17.48 -13.31 0.71
N ASP A 272 -16.95 -13.67 -0.47
CA ASP A 272 -16.69 -15.07 -0.85
C ASP A 272 -15.29 -15.53 -0.44
N PHE A 273 -14.26 -14.68 -0.59
CA PHE A 273 -12.90 -15.01 -0.14
C PHE A 273 -12.69 -14.82 1.37
N GLY A 274 -13.53 -14.02 2.02
CA GLY A 274 -13.61 -13.94 3.48
C GLY A 274 -12.50 -13.18 4.18
N ALA A 275 -11.60 -12.50 3.46
CA ALA A 275 -10.44 -11.79 4.04
C ALA A 275 -10.81 -10.43 4.65
N CYS A 276 -11.86 -10.38 5.47
CA CYS A 276 -12.38 -9.17 6.10
C CYS A 276 -11.49 -8.64 7.22
N LEU A 277 -11.49 -7.33 7.41
CA LEU A 277 -10.83 -6.67 8.53
C LEU A 277 -11.67 -6.80 9.81
N SER A 278 -11.01 -7.13 10.93
CA SER A 278 -11.64 -7.11 12.26
C SER A 278 -12.01 -5.67 12.67
N PRO A 279 -13.19 -5.40 13.27
CA PRO A 279 -13.54 -4.09 13.81
C PRO A 279 -12.53 -3.56 14.83
N THR A 280 -11.95 -4.44 15.65
CA THR A 280 -10.88 -4.08 16.61
C THR A 280 -9.63 -3.58 15.88
N ASN A 281 -9.19 -4.26 14.80
CA ASN A 281 -8.06 -3.78 14.02
C ASN A 281 -8.39 -2.47 13.31
N ALA A 282 -9.61 -2.31 12.78
CA ALA A 282 -10.05 -1.05 12.18
C ALA A 282 -9.99 0.10 13.18
N PHE A 283 -10.41 -0.13 14.43
CA PHE A 283 -10.33 0.87 15.51
C PHE A 283 -8.88 1.29 15.77
N TYR A 284 -7.95 0.36 15.90
CA TYR A 284 -6.52 0.69 16.07
C TYR A 284 -5.93 1.42 14.87
N LEU A 285 -6.29 1.02 13.66
CA LEU A 285 -5.82 1.65 12.43
C LEU A 285 -6.36 3.08 12.28
N LEU A 286 -7.60 3.35 12.72
CA LEU A 286 -8.17 4.69 12.78
C LEU A 286 -7.35 5.61 13.71
N GLN A 287 -6.94 5.12 14.89
CA GLN A 287 -6.09 5.91 15.80
C GLN A 287 -4.74 6.26 15.14
N GLY A 288 -4.15 5.33 14.42
CA GLY A 288 -2.94 5.59 13.65
C GLY A 288 -3.17 6.62 12.52
N LEU A 289 -4.29 6.51 11.81
CA LEU A 289 -4.61 7.37 10.68
C LEU A 289 -4.83 8.83 11.10
N GLU A 290 -5.41 9.07 12.28
CA GLU A 290 -5.65 10.41 12.81
C GLU A 290 -4.37 11.24 13.00
N THR A 291 -3.26 10.59 13.32
CA THR A 291 -1.95 11.24 13.50
C THR A 291 -0.98 11.03 12.33
N LEU A 292 -1.45 10.46 11.23
CA LEU A 292 -0.61 10.15 10.07
C LEU A 292 0.19 11.36 9.55
N PRO A 293 -0.39 12.56 9.36
CA PRO A 293 0.35 13.71 8.85
C PRO A 293 1.54 14.06 9.74
N LEU A 294 1.31 14.17 11.05
CA LEU A 294 2.34 14.51 12.05
C LEU A 294 3.47 13.49 12.08
N ARG A 295 3.12 12.20 11.99
CA ARG A 295 4.11 11.12 11.99
C ARG A 295 4.92 11.11 10.70
N MET A 296 4.28 11.26 9.54
CA MET A 296 4.98 11.25 8.26
C MET A 296 5.92 12.44 8.11
N GLU A 297 5.55 13.64 8.57
CA GLU A 297 6.47 14.79 8.62
C GLU A 297 7.70 14.48 9.47
N ARG A 298 7.52 13.92 10.67
CA ARG A 298 8.63 13.56 11.56
C ARG A 298 9.48 12.44 10.96
N HIS A 299 8.88 11.42 10.36
CA HIS A 299 9.60 10.37 9.64
C HIS A 299 10.51 10.94 8.54
N VAL A 300 9.99 11.85 7.70
CA VAL A 300 10.76 12.50 6.63
C VAL A 300 11.88 13.35 7.21
N GLN A 301 11.61 14.18 8.23
CA GLN A 301 12.64 15.01 8.89
C GLN A 301 13.77 14.17 9.46
N ASN A 302 13.44 13.10 10.18
CA ASN A 302 14.44 12.19 10.74
C ASN A 302 15.22 11.47 9.64
N THR A 303 14.55 11.10 8.55
CA THR A 303 15.19 10.47 7.39
C THR A 303 16.22 11.41 6.76
N ASP A 304 15.91 12.68 6.57
CA ASP A 304 16.84 13.67 6.03
C ASP A 304 18.11 13.81 6.92
N ALA A 305 17.94 13.84 8.24
CA ALA A 305 19.05 13.88 9.19
C ALA A 305 19.92 12.60 9.13
N VAL A 306 19.28 11.42 9.08
CA VAL A 306 19.96 10.13 8.96
C VAL A 306 20.70 9.99 7.63
N LEU A 307 20.13 10.47 6.53
CA LEU A 307 20.77 10.48 5.21
C LEU A 307 22.07 11.32 5.24
N ALA A 308 22.01 12.53 5.81
CA ALA A 308 23.19 13.38 5.95
C ALA A 308 24.27 12.70 6.80
N PHE A 309 23.89 12.11 7.93
CA PHE A 309 24.79 11.38 8.80
C PHE A 309 25.46 10.17 8.12
N LEU A 310 24.67 9.32 7.45
CA LEU A 310 25.18 8.11 6.77
C LEU A 310 26.08 8.47 5.59
N SER A 311 25.73 9.49 4.81
CA SER A 311 26.52 9.95 3.66
C SER A 311 27.88 10.48 4.05
N ALA A 312 28.04 11.04 5.25
CA ALA A 312 29.31 11.53 5.78
C ALA A 312 30.13 10.46 6.52
N ASN A 313 29.56 9.28 6.79
CA ASN A 313 30.19 8.27 7.64
C ASN A 313 31.18 7.38 6.88
N LYS A 314 32.43 7.32 7.34
CA LYS A 314 33.52 6.57 6.68
C LYS A 314 33.33 5.04 6.64
N ALA A 315 32.50 4.47 7.53
CA ALA A 315 32.17 3.05 7.55
C ALA A 315 31.07 2.67 6.53
N VAL A 316 30.41 3.66 5.93
CA VAL A 316 29.40 3.48 4.90
C VAL A 316 30.05 3.52 3.52
N SER A 317 29.69 2.61 2.64
CA SER A 317 30.21 2.51 1.26
C SER A 317 29.32 3.27 0.26
N TRP A 318 28.02 3.23 0.45
CA TRP A 318 27.01 3.91 -0.36
C TRP A 318 25.72 4.12 0.45
N VAL A 319 24.92 5.10 0.04
CA VAL A 319 23.56 5.34 0.56
C VAL A 319 22.65 5.56 -0.64
N THR A 320 21.47 4.95 -0.63
CA THR A 320 20.44 5.20 -1.65
C THR A 320 19.14 5.65 -1.02
N HIS A 321 18.60 6.74 -1.56
CA HIS A 321 17.28 7.29 -1.23
C HIS A 321 16.93 8.35 -2.28
N PRO A 322 15.65 8.50 -2.71
CA PRO A 322 15.26 9.44 -3.76
C PRO A 322 15.51 10.92 -3.42
N ARG A 323 15.67 11.26 -2.16
CA ARG A 323 16.07 12.60 -1.71
C ARG A 323 17.51 12.98 -2.06
N LEU A 324 18.38 12.01 -2.30
CA LEU A 324 19.79 12.26 -2.63
C LEU A 324 19.93 12.66 -4.11
N PRO A 325 20.69 13.73 -4.45
CA PRO A 325 20.90 14.12 -5.83
C PRO A 325 21.56 13.05 -6.71
N THR A 326 22.22 12.08 -6.09
CA THR A 326 22.85 10.94 -6.77
C THR A 326 21.86 9.84 -7.15
N HIS A 327 20.64 9.88 -6.64
CA HIS A 327 19.62 8.87 -6.98
C HIS A 327 19.10 9.11 -8.41
N PRO A 328 18.99 8.06 -9.25
CA PRO A 328 18.55 8.24 -10.64
C PRO A 328 17.18 8.92 -10.79
N ASP A 329 16.27 8.70 -9.84
CA ASP A 329 14.92 9.26 -9.85
C ASP A 329 14.76 10.51 -8.97
N HIS A 330 15.87 11.20 -8.62
CA HIS A 330 15.80 12.36 -7.73
C HIS A 330 14.84 13.45 -8.23
N GLU A 331 14.94 13.83 -9.51
CA GLU A 331 14.08 14.87 -10.09
C GLU A 331 12.60 14.38 -10.20
N LEU A 332 12.39 13.11 -10.50
CA LEU A 332 11.05 12.51 -10.50
C LEU A 332 10.44 12.54 -9.09
N ALA A 333 11.23 12.19 -8.07
CA ALA A 333 10.81 12.24 -6.67
C ALA A 333 10.44 13.67 -6.24
N ARG A 334 11.23 14.66 -6.61
CA ARG A 334 10.91 16.07 -6.32
C ARG A 334 9.58 16.51 -6.92
N ARG A 335 9.24 16.00 -8.11
CA ARG A 335 7.99 16.32 -8.81
C ARG A 335 6.79 15.60 -8.20
N LEU A 336 6.90 14.28 -7.96
CA LEU A 336 5.76 13.44 -7.58
C LEU A 336 5.59 13.31 -6.06
N LEU A 337 6.65 13.54 -5.29
CA LEU A 337 6.70 13.39 -3.84
C LEU A 337 7.23 14.67 -3.15
N PRO A 338 6.55 15.83 -3.35
CA PRO A 338 7.08 17.13 -2.88
C PRO A 338 7.19 17.22 -1.36
N LYS A 339 6.39 16.47 -0.61
CA LYS A 339 6.43 16.41 0.86
C LYS A 339 7.53 15.49 1.41
N GLY A 340 8.20 14.71 0.56
CA GLY A 340 9.26 13.76 0.94
C GLY A 340 9.09 12.40 0.29
N ALA A 341 10.16 11.61 0.24
CA ALA A 341 10.21 10.31 -0.45
C ALA A 341 10.22 9.12 0.52
N GLY A 342 9.43 9.19 1.59
CA GLY A 342 9.29 8.11 2.56
C GLY A 342 10.40 8.08 3.63
N ALA A 343 10.43 7.00 4.39
CA ALA A 343 11.32 6.84 5.54
C ALA A 343 12.11 5.52 5.52
N ILE A 344 12.28 4.93 4.35
CA ILE A 344 13.16 3.78 4.15
C ILE A 344 14.48 4.28 3.59
N VAL A 345 15.59 3.88 4.24
CA VAL A 345 16.94 4.15 3.77
C VAL A 345 17.65 2.82 3.56
N SER A 346 18.26 2.65 2.40
CA SER A 346 19.17 1.54 2.14
C SER A 346 20.60 2.06 2.04
N PHE A 347 21.53 1.37 2.70
CA PHE A 347 22.95 1.75 2.66
C PHE A 347 23.85 0.52 2.75
N GLY A 348 25.06 0.64 2.19
CA GLY A 348 26.10 -0.36 2.26
C GLY A 348 27.06 -0.11 3.40
N ILE A 349 27.48 -1.17 4.10
CA ILE A 349 28.47 -1.11 5.17
C ILE A 349 29.81 -1.71 4.71
N LYS A 350 30.93 -1.00 4.91
CA LYS A 350 32.26 -1.53 4.59
C LYS A 350 32.56 -2.76 5.40
N GLY A 351 33.14 -3.79 4.78
CA GLY A 351 33.40 -5.08 5.39
C GLY A 351 32.36 -6.17 5.09
N GLY A 352 31.36 -5.86 4.24
CA GLY A 352 30.40 -6.84 3.70
C GLY A 352 29.57 -7.55 4.76
N ARG A 353 29.21 -8.82 4.50
CA ARG A 353 28.34 -9.64 5.36
C ARG A 353 28.81 -9.74 6.83
N PRO A 354 30.11 -9.95 7.17
CA PRO A 354 30.55 -9.98 8.56
C PRO A 354 30.30 -8.65 9.30
N ALA A 355 30.62 -7.52 8.67
CA ALA A 355 30.39 -6.19 9.23
C ALA A 355 28.88 -5.90 9.37
N GLY A 356 28.04 -6.28 8.38
CA GLY A 356 26.59 -6.16 8.45
C GLY A 356 26.00 -6.95 9.62
N ARG A 357 26.41 -8.19 9.83
CA ARG A 357 26.00 -9.00 11.00
C ARG A 357 26.41 -8.34 12.31
N LYS A 358 27.66 -7.86 12.40
CA LYS A 358 28.16 -7.19 13.61
C LYS A 358 27.41 -5.90 13.89
N PHE A 359 27.08 -5.12 12.85
CA PHE A 359 26.26 -3.92 12.95
C PHE A 359 24.90 -4.25 13.60
N ILE A 360 24.16 -5.22 13.04
CA ILE A 360 22.84 -5.64 13.56
C ILE A 360 22.93 -6.11 15.02
N GLN A 361 23.98 -6.84 15.39
CA GLN A 361 24.21 -7.29 16.78
C GLN A 361 24.57 -6.15 17.73
N SER A 362 24.92 -4.98 17.20
CA SER A 362 25.43 -3.85 17.99
C SER A 362 24.42 -2.73 18.16
N VAL A 363 23.35 -2.67 17.35
CA VAL A 363 22.27 -1.69 17.55
C VAL A 363 21.60 -1.91 18.90
N ARG A 364 21.13 -0.83 19.52
CA ARG A 364 20.51 -0.84 20.87
C ARG A 364 19.14 -0.19 20.89
N LEU A 365 18.94 0.87 20.10
CA LEU A 365 17.67 1.57 19.93
C LEU A 365 16.88 0.96 18.78
N ALA A 366 17.51 0.82 17.62
CA ALA A 366 16.85 0.27 16.44
C ALA A 366 16.48 -1.20 16.64
N SER A 367 15.24 -1.57 16.37
CA SER A 367 14.76 -2.95 16.50
C SER A 367 15.11 -3.78 15.28
N HIS A 368 15.78 -4.91 15.48
CA HIS A 368 16.10 -5.85 14.43
C HIS A 368 14.92 -6.79 14.15
N LEU A 369 14.19 -6.53 13.08
CA LEU A 369 13.04 -7.33 12.65
C LEU A 369 12.67 -7.07 11.18
N ALA A 370 11.87 -7.96 10.60
CA ALA A 370 11.44 -7.91 9.21
C ALA A 370 10.12 -7.13 9.05
N ASN A 371 10.10 -5.84 9.40
CA ASN A 371 8.97 -4.95 9.18
C ASN A 371 9.46 -3.56 8.71
N VAL A 372 8.52 -2.66 8.41
CA VAL A 372 8.75 -1.25 8.08
C VAL A 372 7.55 -0.43 8.55
N GLY A 373 7.70 0.88 8.70
CA GLY A 373 6.58 1.78 8.93
C GLY A 373 6.05 1.80 10.37
N ASP A 374 6.92 1.54 11.33
CA ASP A 374 6.64 1.69 12.77
C ASP A 374 7.11 3.08 13.25
N ALA A 375 6.50 3.60 14.30
CA ALA A 375 6.97 4.78 15.02
C ALA A 375 8.39 4.61 15.59
N LYS A 376 8.79 3.36 15.84
CA LYS A 376 10.15 3.00 16.26
C LYS A 376 11.03 2.70 15.04
N THR A 377 12.30 3.07 15.14
CA THR A 377 13.29 2.75 14.11
C THR A 377 13.52 1.24 14.02
N LEU A 378 13.41 0.70 12.81
CA LEU A 378 13.59 -0.72 12.51
C LEU A 378 14.78 -0.91 11.57
N VAL A 379 15.50 -2.02 11.71
CA VAL A 379 16.66 -2.31 10.90
C VAL A 379 16.74 -3.79 10.53
N ILE A 380 17.23 -4.07 9.32
CA ILE A 380 17.49 -5.45 8.87
C ILE A 380 18.71 -5.49 7.96
N HIS A 381 19.43 -6.60 8.01
CA HIS A 381 20.47 -6.98 7.07
C HIS A 381 19.99 -8.17 6.23
N PRO A 382 19.43 -7.97 5.04
CA PRO A 382 18.76 -9.01 4.27
C PRO A 382 19.62 -10.24 4.02
N ALA A 383 20.89 -10.05 3.67
CA ALA A 383 21.82 -11.14 3.35
C ALA A 383 22.07 -12.14 4.51
N SER A 384 21.87 -11.72 5.78
CA SER A 384 22.02 -12.63 6.93
C SER A 384 20.69 -13.04 7.56
N THR A 385 19.54 -12.62 7.01
CA THR A 385 18.22 -12.87 7.58
C THR A 385 17.23 -13.37 6.52
N THR A 386 16.47 -12.46 5.91
CA THR A 386 15.39 -12.82 4.98
C THR A 386 15.86 -13.50 3.68
N HIS A 387 17.12 -13.32 3.30
CA HIS A 387 17.71 -13.86 2.07
C HIS A 387 18.99 -14.67 2.34
N GLN A 388 19.16 -15.19 3.56
CA GLN A 388 20.37 -15.94 3.96
C GLN A 388 20.62 -17.21 3.15
N GLN A 389 19.59 -17.77 2.50
CA GLN A 389 19.67 -18.97 1.68
C GLN A 389 20.15 -18.68 0.24
N MET A 390 20.20 -17.40 -0.16
CA MET A 390 20.65 -17.00 -1.49
C MET A 390 22.17 -16.96 -1.58
N SER A 391 22.72 -17.36 -2.75
CA SER A 391 24.12 -17.15 -3.07
C SER A 391 24.44 -15.66 -3.28
N ALA A 392 25.73 -15.30 -3.30
CA ALA A 392 26.15 -13.92 -3.58
C ALA A 392 25.67 -13.43 -4.95
N GLU A 393 25.69 -14.31 -5.97
CA GLU A 393 25.21 -14.02 -7.32
C GLU A 393 23.68 -13.81 -7.34
N GLN A 394 22.95 -14.63 -6.60
CA GLN A 394 21.48 -14.49 -6.49
C GLN A 394 21.11 -13.19 -5.75
N LEU A 395 21.82 -12.84 -4.69
CA LEU A 395 21.66 -11.57 -3.99
C LEU A 395 21.91 -10.37 -4.91
N ALA A 396 23.03 -10.42 -5.67
CA ALA A 396 23.38 -9.36 -6.61
C ALA A 396 22.33 -9.21 -7.72
N ALA A 397 21.82 -10.32 -8.25
CA ALA A 397 20.75 -10.33 -9.25
C ALA A 397 19.44 -9.73 -8.71
N ALA A 398 19.18 -9.89 -7.41
CA ALA A 398 18.05 -9.29 -6.71
C ALA A 398 18.30 -7.83 -6.26
N GLY A 399 19.45 -7.24 -6.60
CA GLY A 399 19.83 -5.89 -6.13
C GLY A 399 20.15 -5.80 -4.65
N LEU A 400 20.43 -6.94 -4.01
CA LEU A 400 20.72 -7.07 -2.59
C LEU A 400 22.20 -7.39 -2.40
N GLY A 401 23.02 -6.37 -2.16
CA GLY A 401 24.44 -6.59 -1.82
C GLY A 401 24.59 -7.28 -0.47
N GLU A 402 25.70 -8.01 -0.27
CA GLU A 402 26.04 -8.61 1.02
C GLU A 402 26.31 -7.57 2.13
N ASP A 403 26.51 -6.32 1.74
CA ASP A 403 26.76 -5.17 2.61
C ASP A 403 25.50 -4.36 2.92
N LEU A 404 24.35 -4.69 2.28
CA LEU A 404 23.12 -3.90 2.34
C LEU A 404 22.49 -3.96 3.73
N ILE A 405 22.28 -2.79 4.30
CA ILE A 405 21.42 -2.56 5.47
C ILE A 405 20.19 -1.78 5.01
N ARG A 406 18.99 -2.24 5.39
CA ARG A 406 17.76 -1.47 5.23
C ARG A 406 17.29 -0.95 6.58
N LEU A 407 17.06 0.34 6.65
CA LEU A 407 16.59 1.07 7.82
C LEU A 407 15.18 1.62 7.53
N SER A 408 14.23 1.41 8.42
CA SER A 408 12.96 2.12 8.48
C SER A 408 13.06 3.13 9.60
N VAL A 409 13.23 4.40 9.25
CA VAL A 409 13.50 5.46 10.22
C VAL A 409 12.23 5.80 10.99
N GLY A 410 12.31 5.77 12.33
CA GLY A 410 11.21 6.07 13.23
C GLY A 410 11.05 7.57 13.54
N ILE A 411 10.27 7.86 14.58
CA ILE A 411 9.97 9.23 15.01
C ILE A 411 10.64 9.61 16.34
N GLU A 412 11.59 8.81 16.80
CA GLU A 412 12.43 9.12 17.95
C GLU A 412 13.20 10.45 17.72
N ALA A 413 13.89 10.96 18.74
CA ALA A 413 14.83 12.06 18.55
C ALA A 413 15.90 11.65 17.52
N ALA A 414 16.14 12.45 16.50
CA ALA A 414 17.08 12.14 15.41
C ALA A 414 18.51 11.89 15.96
N ASP A 415 18.91 12.65 16.98
CA ASP A 415 20.22 12.51 17.62
C ASP A 415 20.39 11.14 18.29
N ASP A 416 19.35 10.59 18.89
CA ASP A 416 19.39 9.26 19.52
C ASP A 416 19.52 8.17 18.45
N ILE A 417 18.77 8.29 17.34
CA ILE A 417 18.88 7.38 16.19
C ILE A 417 20.32 7.41 15.66
N MET A 418 20.86 8.60 15.40
CA MET A 418 22.23 8.77 14.87
C MET A 418 23.30 8.28 15.85
N ALA A 419 23.10 8.46 17.15
CA ALA A 419 24.03 7.97 18.18
C ALA A 419 24.07 6.43 18.19
N ASP A 420 22.90 5.77 18.09
CA ASP A 420 22.84 4.30 18.01
C ASP A 420 23.49 3.77 16.73
N LEU A 421 23.18 4.37 15.58
CA LEU A 421 23.83 4.01 14.32
C LEU A 421 25.34 4.22 14.37
N ALA A 422 25.81 5.34 14.94
CA ALA A 422 27.23 5.65 15.06
C ALA A 422 28.01 4.61 15.88
N GLN A 423 27.47 4.20 17.05
CA GLN A 423 28.13 3.20 17.87
C GLN A 423 28.14 1.82 17.20
N ALA A 424 27.03 1.44 16.51
CA ALA A 424 26.94 0.17 15.80
C ALA A 424 27.88 0.14 14.57
N LEU A 425 27.97 1.24 13.81
CA LEU A 425 28.91 1.39 12.70
C LEU A 425 30.37 1.29 13.18
N ARG A 426 30.73 1.92 14.31
CA ARG A 426 32.08 1.76 14.90
C ARG A 426 32.38 0.31 15.32
N ALA A 427 31.40 -0.37 15.90
CA ALA A 427 31.55 -1.76 16.31
C ALA A 427 31.73 -2.71 15.11
N SER A 428 31.03 -2.44 14.00
CA SER A 428 31.10 -3.26 12.78
C SER A 428 32.47 -3.22 12.08
N GLN A 429 33.27 -2.18 12.31
CA GLN A 429 34.59 -2.04 11.70
C GLN A 429 35.71 -2.73 12.52
N LYS A 430 35.36 -3.45 13.60
CA LYS A 430 36.29 -4.21 14.45
C LYS A 430 36.21 -5.72 14.20
N VAL A 431 35.67 -6.14 13.06
CA VAL A 431 35.51 -7.54 12.67
C VAL A 431 36.66 -8.00 11.82
#